data_39fb98a43975519cb665e991aea8a619
#
_entry.id   39fb98a43975519cb665e991aea8a619
#
_cell.length_a   1.000
_cell.length_b   1.000
_cell.length_c   1.000
_cell.angle_alpha   90.00
_cell.angle_beta   90.00
_cell.angle_gamma   90.00
#
_symmetry.space_group_name_H-M   'P 1'
#
loop_
_entity.id
_entity.type
_entity.pdbx_description
1 polymer ?
#
loop_
_entity_poly.entity_id
_entity_poly.type
_entity_poly.pdbx_seq_one_letter_code
_entity_poly.pdbx_strand_id
1 'polypeptide(L)'
;MKAKDLKNSILQLAVQGKLVEQDPNDEPASVLIERIREARAKLIKEKKIKAPKGGESVIYRASDGSHYEKRIDAKGRESKPTCIDDEIPFEIPENWEWCRLGSFTNLQIGKTPPRSEPAYWLNGMVPWVSISDMKQDETLTTTKEKVSAVGMAENFKRGTIPAGTLLMSFKLTIGRTCVLGIEAVHNEAIVSIQPYQDQDHSQRNYLQLFMPYLVTFGDSKDAIKGATLNKDSLTSLLVPIPPLAEQRRIVQNSRKFIAQITR
;
A
#
# COMPACT_ATOMS: atom_id res chain seq x y z
N MET A 1 3.32 -22.30 -20.86
CA MET A 1 3.47 -21.32 -19.76
C MET A 1 2.27 -21.45 -18.85
N LYS A 2 2.46 -21.54 -17.52
CA LYS A 2 1.32 -21.66 -16.58
C LYS A 2 0.60 -20.31 -16.47
N ALA A 3 -0.71 -20.30 -16.25
CA ALA A 3 -1.50 -19.05 -16.09
C ALA A 3 -0.90 -18.10 -15.02
N LYS A 4 -0.32 -18.66 -13.95
CA LYS A 4 0.40 -17.89 -12.92
C LYS A 4 1.61 -17.13 -13.47
N ASP A 5 2.40 -17.76 -14.34
CA ASP A 5 3.61 -17.15 -14.91
C ASP A 5 3.23 -16.01 -15.85
N LEU A 6 2.16 -16.19 -16.63
CA LEU A 6 1.63 -15.17 -17.52
C LEU A 6 1.05 -13.97 -16.73
N LYS A 7 0.31 -14.24 -15.64
CA LYS A 7 -0.15 -13.17 -14.72
C LYS A 7 1.03 -12.36 -14.19
N ASN A 8 2.08 -13.02 -13.73
CA ASN A 8 3.27 -12.34 -13.20
C ASN A 8 3.97 -11.50 -14.28
N SER A 9 4.08 -12.01 -15.51
CA SER A 9 4.66 -11.25 -16.64
C SER A 9 3.84 -9.99 -16.96
N ILE A 10 2.49 -10.08 -16.94
CA ILE A 10 1.62 -8.92 -17.13
C ILE A 10 1.85 -7.87 -16.03
N LEU A 11 1.90 -8.30 -14.77
CA LEU A 11 2.14 -7.40 -13.64
C LEU A 11 3.53 -6.78 -13.71
N GLN A 12 4.55 -7.53 -14.12
CA GLN A 12 5.91 -7.02 -14.32
C GLN A 12 5.95 -5.93 -15.40
N LEU A 13 5.36 -6.18 -16.55
CA LEU A 13 5.28 -5.17 -17.62
C LEU A 13 4.54 -3.91 -17.16
N ALA A 14 3.48 -4.11 -16.37
CA ALA A 14 2.66 -3.01 -15.87
C ALA A 14 3.42 -2.10 -14.88
N VAL A 15 4.14 -2.68 -13.90
CA VAL A 15 4.90 -1.88 -12.92
C VAL A 15 6.14 -1.21 -13.52
N GLN A 16 6.59 -1.67 -14.69
CA GLN A 16 7.68 -1.06 -15.45
C GLN A 16 7.21 -0.03 -16.49
N GLY A 17 5.90 0.28 -16.53
CA GLY A 17 5.34 1.21 -17.51
C GLY A 17 5.35 0.70 -18.96
N LYS A 18 5.41 -0.62 -19.16
CA LYS A 18 5.51 -1.27 -20.49
C LYS A 18 4.20 -1.92 -20.96
N LEU A 19 3.13 -1.88 -20.14
CA LEU A 19 1.86 -2.53 -20.46
C LEU A 19 0.91 -1.64 -21.25
N VAL A 20 0.98 -0.34 -21.05
CA VAL A 20 0.17 0.68 -21.72
C VAL A 20 1.07 1.74 -22.35
N GLU A 21 0.59 2.38 -23.40
CA GLU A 21 1.31 3.49 -24.01
C GLU A 21 1.36 4.69 -23.06
N GLN A 22 2.50 5.36 -23.04
CA GLN A 22 2.70 6.60 -22.32
C GLN A 22 1.97 7.73 -23.05
N ASP A 23 1.14 8.49 -22.34
CA ASP A 23 0.47 9.67 -22.88
C ASP A 23 1.22 10.93 -22.41
N PRO A 24 1.81 11.72 -23.33
CA PRO A 24 2.53 12.94 -22.95
C PRO A 24 1.61 14.04 -22.36
N ASN A 25 0.29 13.90 -22.52
CA ASN A 25 -0.69 14.82 -21.95
C ASN A 25 -1.11 14.42 -20.52
N ASP A 26 -0.71 13.27 -20.03
CA ASP A 26 -0.97 12.90 -18.64
C ASP A 26 -0.22 13.84 -17.70
N GLU A 27 -0.90 14.28 -16.64
CA GLU A 27 -0.26 15.06 -15.58
C GLU A 27 0.85 14.19 -14.92
N PRO A 28 2.11 14.64 -14.87
CA PRO A 28 3.22 13.86 -14.33
C PRO A 28 2.96 13.40 -12.88
N ALA A 29 3.51 12.24 -12.50
CA ALA A 29 3.36 11.70 -11.15
C ALA A 29 3.93 12.63 -10.07
N SER A 30 4.92 13.47 -10.40
CA SER A 30 5.48 14.49 -9.48
C SER A 30 4.40 15.44 -8.94
N VAL A 31 3.45 15.87 -9.79
CA VAL A 31 2.33 16.73 -9.37
C VAL A 31 1.38 15.99 -8.44
N LEU A 32 1.09 14.72 -8.73
CA LEU A 32 0.29 13.87 -7.85
C LEU A 32 0.97 13.72 -6.47
N ILE A 33 2.27 13.45 -6.45
CA ILE A 33 3.04 13.28 -5.21
C ILE A 33 3.04 14.57 -4.37
N GLU A 34 3.15 15.74 -5.01
CA GLU A 34 3.09 17.01 -4.27
C GLU A 34 1.72 17.21 -3.61
N ARG A 35 0.62 16.98 -4.32
CA ARG A 35 -0.73 17.02 -3.73
C ARG A 35 -0.90 16.04 -2.55
N ILE A 36 -0.30 14.85 -2.65
CA ILE A 36 -0.33 13.86 -1.57
C ILE A 36 0.45 14.37 -0.35
N ARG A 37 1.61 15.02 -0.55
CA ARG A 37 2.39 15.65 0.52
C ARG A 37 1.60 16.74 1.22
N GLU A 38 0.94 17.62 0.46
CA GLU A 38 0.08 18.67 1.03
C GLU A 38 -1.07 18.08 1.85
N ALA A 39 -1.77 17.08 1.31
CA ALA A 39 -2.86 16.39 2.03
C ALA A 39 -2.35 15.74 3.33
N ARG A 40 -1.20 15.09 3.28
CA ARG A 40 -0.56 14.49 4.45
C ARG A 40 -0.14 15.54 5.48
N ALA A 41 0.49 16.64 5.05
CA ALA A 41 0.89 17.73 5.92
C ALA A 41 -0.32 18.34 6.66
N LYS A 42 -1.45 18.49 5.96
CA LYS A 42 -2.72 18.93 6.57
C LYS A 42 -3.18 17.97 7.67
N LEU A 43 -3.17 16.66 7.40
CA LEU A 43 -3.55 15.63 8.40
C LEU A 43 -2.63 15.63 9.63
N ILE A 44 -1.32 15.87 9.44
CA ILE A 44 -0.36 16.02 10.53
C ILE A 44 -0.67 17.28 11.36
N LYS A 45 -0.92 18.42 10.70
CA LYS A 45 -1.27 19.69 11.35
C LYS A 45 -2.57 19.56 12.16
N GLU A 46 -3.54 18.83 11.63
CA GLU A 46 -4.82 18.51 12.29
C GLU A 46 -4.69 17.41 13.38
N LYS A 47 -3.49 16.90 13.63
CA LYS A 47 -3.20 15.82 14.60
C LYS A 47 -3.95 14.50 14.32
N LYS A 48 -4.46 14.32 13.09
CA LYS A 48 -5.13 13.08 12.66
C LYS A 48 -4.15 11.94 12.44
N ILE A 49 -2.93 12.28 12.01
CA ILE A 49 -1.82 11.32 11.86
C ILE A 49 -0.56 11.88 12.53
N LYS A 50 0.38 11.00 12.85
CA LYS A 50 1.69 11.40 13.39
C LYS A 50 2.66 11.74 12.27
N ALA A 51 3.51 12.74 12.48
CA ALA A 51 4.65 12.99 11.61
C ALA A 51 5.57 11.76 11.56
N PRO A 52 6.17 11.47 10.40
CA PRO A 52 7.09 10.34 10.28
C PRO A 52 8.34 10.53 11.13
N LYS A 53 8.78 9.47 11.79
CA LYS A 53 10.07 9.48 12.49
C LYS A 53 11.19 9.66 11.46
N GLY A 54 12.11 10.60 11.71
CA GLY A 54 13.22 10.88 10.81
C GLY A 54 12.88 11.75 9.60
N GLY A 55 11.67 12.33 9.55
CA GLY A 55 11.24 13.23 8.48
C GLY A 55 10.58 12.53 7.31
N GLU A 56 10.07 13.33 6.38
CA GLU A 56 9.41 12.88 5.16
C GLU A 56 10.44 12.46 4.11
N SER A 57 10.23 11.32 3.48
CA SER A 57 11.07 10.82 2.38
C SER A 57 10.72 11.56 1.09
N VAL A 58 11.74 12.07 0.43
CA VAL A 58 11.65 12.66 -0.91
C VAL A 58 12.69 11.99 -1.79
N ILE A 59 12.22 11.21 -2.76
CA ILE A 59 13.05 10.56 -3.77
C ILE A 59 13.03 11.42 -5.03
N TYR A 60 14.17 11.56 -5.69
CA TYR A 60 14.30 12.30 -6.94
C TYR A 60 15.43 11.73 -7.80
N ARG A 61 15.33 11.92 -9.10
CA ARG A 61 16.40 11.60 -10.06
C ARG A 61 17.28 12.82 -10.25
N ALA A 62 18.58 12.67 -10.05
CA ALA A 62 19.55 13.72 -10.22
C ALA A 62 20.00 13.84 -11.70
N SER A 63 20.75 14.89 -12.02
CA SER A 63 21.25 15.14 -13.38
C SER A 63 22.24 14.10 -13.90
N ASP A 64 22.85 13.33 -13.01
CA ASP A 64 23.70 12.20 -13.34
C ASP A 64 22.92 10.91 -13.66
N GLY A 65 21.57 10.95 -13.54
CA GLY A 65 20.67 9.84 -13.77
C GLY A 65 20.41 8.97 -12.55
N SER A 66 21.15 9.15 -11.47
CA SER A 66 21.01 8.39 -10.23
C SER A 66 19.84 8.84 -9.37
N HIS A 67 19.31 7.90 -8.58
CA HIS A 67 18.21 8.19 -7.65
C HIS A 67 18.76 8.51 -6.26
N TYR A 68 18.28 9.59 -5.71
CA TYR A 68 18.63 10.03 -4.35
C TYR A 68 17.40 10.16 -3.48
N GLU A 69 17.55 9.82 -2.21
CA GLU A 69 16.55 10.06 -1.17
C GLU A 69 17.09 11.11 -0.19
N LYS A 70 16.29 12.13 0.11
CA LYS A 70 16.50 13.05 1.23
C LYS A 70 15.32 12.98 2.19
N ARG A 71 15.56 13.36 3.45
CA ARG A 71 14.53 13.46 4.48
C ARG A 71 14.29 14.93 4.81
N ILE A 72 13.02 15.31 4.92
CA ILE A 72 12.61 16.67 5.31
C ILE A 72 11.94 16.57 6.67
N ASP A 73 12.51 17.22 7.68
CA ASP A 73 11.95 17.22 9.04
C ASP A 73 10.74 18.16 9.18
N ALA A 74 10.07 18.14 10.34
CA ALA A 74 8.91 18.99 10.64
C ALA A 74 9.21 20.50 10.62
N LYS A 75 10.49 20.90 10.60
CA LYS A 75 10.96 22.30 10.50
C LYS A 75 11.39 22.66 9.08
N GLY A 76 11.21 21.76 8.11
CA GLY A 76 11.62 21.96 6.73
C GLY A 76 13.13 21.78 6.47
N ARG A 77 13.89 21.24 7.43
CA ARG A 77 15.34 21.02 7.24
C ARG A 77 15.55 19.72 6.49
N GLU A 78 16.38 19.77 5.46
CA GLU A 78 16.72 18.63 4.64
C GLU A 78 17.94 17.87 5.19
N SER A 79 17.89 16.54 5.14
CA SER A 79 19.07 15.71 5.37
C SER A 79 20.02 15.76 4.17
N LYS A 80 21.27 15.32 4.36
CA LYS A 80 22.15 15.01 3.23
C LYS A 80 21.48 13.94 2.35
N PRO A 81 21.42 14.12 1.02
CA PRO A 81 20.92 13.11 0.11
C PRO A 81 21.76 11.82 0.16
N THR A 82 21.09 10.69 0.08
CA THR A 82 21.69 9.34 0.00
C THR A 82 21.33 8.74 -1.34
N CYS A 83 22.30 8.23 -2.08
CA CYS A 83 22.05 7.45 -3.29
C CYS A 83 21.35 6.14 -2.94
N ILE A 84 20.28 5.81 -3.69
CA ILE A 84 19.46 4.62 -3.49
C ILE A 84 19.36 3.74 -4.75
N ASP A 85 20.27 3.90 -5.72
CA ASP A 85 20.26 3.10 -6.96
C ASP A 85 20.32 1.60 -6.67
N ASP A 86 21.02 1.20 -5.62
CA ASP A 86 21.09 -0.21 -5.19
C ASP A 86 19.71 -0.76 -4.72
N GLU A 87 18.81 0.12 -4.34
CA GLU A 87 17.44 -0.24 -3.92
C GLU A 87 16.45 -0.21 -5.09
N ILE A 88 16.76 0.48 -6.21
CA ILE A 88 15.87 0.60 -7.37
C ILE A 88 15.85 -0.71 -8.14
N PRO A 89 14.71 -1.41 -8.21
CA PRO A 89 14.67 -2.76 -8.79
C PRO A 89 14.67 -2.76 -10.33
N PHE A 90 14.21 -1.67 -10.96
CA PHE A 90 14.08 -1.52 -12.42
C PHE A 90 13.88 -0.06 -12.81
N GLU A 91 14.09 0.26 -14.07
CA GLU A 91 13.81 1.57 -14.64
C GLU A 91 12.31 1.78 -14.84
N ILE A 92 11.85 3.02 -14.63
CA ILE A 92 10.48 3.47 -14.85
C ILE A 92 10.44 4.63 -15.87
N PRO A 93 9.30 4.91 -16.53
CA PRO A 93 9.13 6.06 -17.41
C PRO A 93 9.47 7.39 -16.72
N GLU A 94 9.91 8.40 -17.50
CA GLU A 94 10.34 9.71 -16.96
C GLU A 94 9.23 10.50 -16.24
N ASN A 95 7.98 10.26 -16.61
CA ASN A 95 6.82 10.90 -15.97
C ASN A 95 6.29 10.15 -14.73
N TRP A 96 6.95 9.05 -14.33
CA TRP A 96 6.68 8.32 -13.10
C TRP A 96 7.62 8.74 -11.98
N GLU A 97 7.24 8.42 -10.74
CA GLU A 97 8.05 8.69 -9.56
C GLU A 97 8.22 7.43 -8.69
N TRP A 98 9.39 7.28 -8.09
CA TRP A 98 9.58 6.33 -7.01
C TRP A 98 9.15 6.95 -5.69
N CYS A 99 8.38 6.20 -4.89
CA CYS A 99 7.94 6.62 -3.57
C CYS A 99 8.09 5.51 -2.53
N ARG A 100 8.38 5.86 -1.29
CA ARG A 100 8.20 4.92 -0.16
C ARG A 100 6.70 4.77 0.12
N LEU A 101 6.21 3.52 0.29
CA LEU A 101 4.78 3.25 0.53
C LEU A 101 4.21 4.11 1.67
N GLY A 102 4.95 4.26 2.77
CA GLY A 102 4.54 5.10 3.89
C GLY A 102 4.59 6.60 3.64
N SER A 103 5.15 7.07 2.51
CA SER A 103 5.14 8.49 2.17
C SER A 103 3.81 8.94 1.57
N PHE A 104 3.11 8.06 0.85
CA PHE A 104 1.84 8.39 0.21
C PHE A 104 0.63 7.63 0.75
N THR A 105 0.83 6.72 1.73
CA THR A 105 -0.24 5.95 2.37
C THR A 105 -0.15 5.98 3.88
N ASN A 106 -1.30 5.93 4.55
CA ASN A 106 -1.41 5.65 5.97
C ASN A 106 -1.49 4.13 6.17
N LEU A 107 -0.50 3.57 6.88
CA LEU A 107 -0.41 2.15 7.17
C LEU A 107 -0.80 1.90 8.62
N GLN A 108 -1.80 1.05 8.84
CA GLN A 108 -2.20 0.64 10.18
C GLN A 108 -2.19 -0.89 10.29
N ILE A 109 -1.45 -1.39 11.29
CA ILE A 109 -1.45 -2.81 11.66
C ILE A 109 -2.56 -3.04 12.67
N GLY A 110 -3.30 -4.12 12.51
CA GLY A 110 -4.36 -4.52 13.40
C GLY A 110 -3.88 -5.15 14.70
N LYS A 111 -4.81 -5.73 15.43
CA LYS A 111 -4.56 -6.39 16.70
C LYS A 111 -5.51 -7.58 16.89
N THR A 112 -5.03 -8.63 17.54
CA THR A 112 -5.88 -9.70 18.07
C THR A 112 -6.07 -9.49 19.56
N PRO A 113 -7.29 -9.21 20.04
CA PRO A 113 -7.58 -9.22 21.47
C PRO A 113 -7.28 -10.60 22.08
N PRO A 114 -6.81 -10.68 23.33
CA PRO A 114 -6.55 -11.96 24.00
C PRO A 114 -7.72 -12.94 23.86
N ARG A 115 -7.43 -14.13 23.37
CA ARG A 115 -8.44 -15.20 23.22
C ARG A 115 -8.89 -15.78 24.56
N SER A 116 -8.07 -15.66 25.59
CA SER A 116 -8.37 -16.06 26.95
C SER A 116 -9.38 -15.16 27.67
N GLU A 117 -9.74 -14.01 27.04
CA GLU A 117 -10.71 -13.06 27.61
C GLU A 117 -12.03 -13.10 26.83
N PRO A 118 -13.02 -13.91 27.30
CA PRO A 118 -14.28 -14.06 26.59
C PRO A 118 -15.06 -12.75 26.43
N ALA A 119 -14.91 -11.80 27.37
CA ALA A 119 -15.59 -10.50 27.34
C ALA A 119 -15.27 -9.69 26.05
N TYR A 120 -14.13 -9.94 25.39
CA TYR A 120 -13.77 -9.26 24.15
C TYR A 120 -14.49 -9.79 22.93
N TRP A 121 -15.06 -11.00 23.01
CA TRP A 121 -15.63 -11.72 21.87
C TRP A 121 -17.13 -11.99 22.00
N LEU A 122 -17.62 -12.23 23.23
CA LEU A 122 -19.05 -12.47 23.48
C LEU A 122 -19.87 -11.22 23.13
N ASN A 123 -21.00 -11.45 22.44
CA ASN A 123 -21.90 -10.38 21.96
C ASN A 123 -21.17 -9.37 21.07
N GLY A 124 -20.20 -9.83 20.26
CA GLY A 124 -19.44 -8.99 19.34
C GLY A 124 -20.35 -8.30 18.32
N MET A 125 -20.14 -7.01 18.13
CA MET A 125 -20.89 -6.17 17.16
C MET A 125 -19.99 -5.66 16.04
N VAL A 126 -18.72 -5.40 16.33
CA VAL A 126 -17.77 -4.83 15.35
C VAL A 126 -17.07 -5.96 14.60
N PRO A 127 -17.19 -6.03 13.27
CA PRO A 127 -16.51 -7.04 12.46
C PRO A 127 -15.00 -7.04 12.71
N TRP A 128 -14.41 -8.23 12.90
CA TRP A 128 -12.98 -8.43 13.07
C TRP A 128 -12.44 -9.33 11.96
N VAL A 129 -11.59 -8.78 11.12
CA VAL A 129 -11.05 -9.46 9.95
C VAL A 129 -9.83 -10.29 10.32
N SER A 130 -9.88 -11.57 10.02
CA SER A 130 -8.74 -12.49 9.99
C SER A 130 -8.29 -12.75 8.56
N ILE A 131 -7.09 -13.35 8.38
CA ILE A 131 -6.63 -13.75 7.03
C ILE A 131 -7.60 -14.74 6.37
N SER A 132 -8.30 -15.57 7.17
CA SER A 132 -9.24 -16.56 6.65
C SER A 132 -10.52 -15.95 6.05
N ASP A 133 -10.83 -14.70 6.37
CA ASP A 133 -11.96 -13.95 5.81
C ASP A 133 -11.59 -13.30 4.48
N MET A 134 -10.30 -13.06 4.24
CA MET A 134 -9.80 -12.38 3.05
C MET A 134 -9.80 -13.33 1.85
N LYS A 135 -10.41 -12.92 0.76
CA LYS A 135 -10.28 -13.54 -0.56
C LYS A 135 -9.54 -12.60 -1.49
N GLN A 136 -8.65 -13.17 -2.30
CA GLN A 136 -7.80 -12.39 -3.19
C GLN A 136 -8.62 -11.56 -4.16
N ASP A 137 -8.34 -10.25 -4.21
CA ASP A 137 -8.93 -9.27 -5.13
C ASP A 137 -10.47 -9.07 -4.99
N GLU A 138 -11.09 -9.62 -3.93
CA GLU A 138 -12.52 -9.46 -3.64
C GLU A 138 -12.81 -8.29 -2.66
N THR A 139 -14.09 -7.92 -2.58
CA THR A 139 -14.61 -7.02 -1.54
C THR A 139 -15.12 -7.86 -0.38
N LEU A 140 -14.60 -7.58 0.83
CA LEU A 140 -14.97 -8.28 2.06
C LEU A 140 -16.18 -7.59 2.70
N THR A 141 -17.33 -8.28 2.71
CA THR A 141 -18.61 -7.76 3.22
C THR A 141 -19.05 -8.38 4.53
N THR A 142 -18.36 -9.41 5.01
CA THR A 142 -18.69 -10.11 6.25
C THR A 142 -17.45 -10.74 6.86
N THR A 143 -17.45 -10.96 8.17
CA THR A 143 -16.39 -11.65 8.93
C THR A 143 -16.97 -12.79 9.74
N LYS A 144 -16.16 -13.80 10.01
CA LYS A 144 -16.55 -14.93 10.88
C LYS A 144 -16.69 -14.52 12.32
N GLU A 145 -15.90 -13.56 12.76
CA GLU A 145 -15.83 -13.11 14.15
C GLU A 145 -16.09 -11.62 14.28
N LYS A 146 -16.52 -11.24 15.46
CA LYS A 146 -16.78 -9.84 15.83
C LYS A 146 -16.21 -9.57 17.21
N VAL A 147 -15.79 -8.33 17.44
CA VAL A 147 -15.29 -7.84 18.72
C VAL A 147 -16.42 -7.14 19.47
N SER A 148 -16.51 -7.33 20.78
CA SER A 148 -17.47 -6.67 21.66
C SER A 148 -17.10 -5.19 21.89
N ALA A 149 -18.04 -4.42 22.47
CA ALA A 149 -17.77 -3.03 22.85
C ALA A 149 -16.58 -2.91 23.84
N VAL A 150 -16.47 -3.86 24.80
CA VAL A 150 -15.34 -3.92 25.74
C VAL A 150 -14.03 -4.21 25.01
N GLY A 151 -14.04 -5.22 24.10
CA GLY A 151 -12.88 -5.55 23.29
C GLY A 151 -12.42 -4.37 22.40
N MET A 152 -13.35 -3.60 21.84
CA MET A 152 -13.06 -2.37 21.08
C MET A 152 -12.40 -1.32 21.98
N ALA A 153 -13.00 -0.99 23.10
CA ALA A 153 -12.52 0.04 24.01
C ALA A 153 -11.09 -0.21 24.50
N GLU A 154 -10.76 -1.48 24.80
CA GLU A 154 -9.46 -1.85 25.36
C GLU A 154 -8.38 -2.08 24.31
N ASN A 155 -8.74 -2.59 23.13
CA ASN A 155 -7.74 -3.03 22.15
C ASN A 155 -7.60 -2.10 20.94
N PHE A 156 -8.62 -1.35 20.54
CA PHE A 156 -8.64 -0.57 19.31
C PHE A 156 -8.80 0.93 19.56
N LYS A 157 -7.80 1.53 20.22
CA LYS A 157 -7.78 2.97 20.58
C LYS A 157 -7.93 3.94 19.38
N ARG A 158 -7.66 3.47 18.15
CA ARG A 158 -7.78 4.25 16.91
C ARG A 158 -9.15 4.10 16.25
N GLY A 159 -10.06 3.31 16.84
CA GLY A 159 -11.34 2.98 16.25
C GLY A 159 -11.25 1.95 15.13
N THR A 160 -12.26 1.93 14.31
CA THR A 160 -12.44 1.05 13.16
C THR A 160 -11.75 1.59 11.90
N ILE A 161 -11.60 0.72 10.92
CA ILE A 161 -11.13 1.05 9.58
C ILE A 161 -12.36 1.20 8.67
N PRO A 162 -12.48 2.29 7.90
CA PRO A 162 -13.67 2.53 7.07
C PRO A 162 -13.76 1.56 5.88
N ALA A 163 -14.99 1.34 5.41
CA ALA A 163 -15.23 0.70 4.13
C ALA A 163 -14.47 1.42 3.01
N GLY A 164 -14.11 0.69 1.95
CA GLY A 164 -13.27 1.20 0.86
C GLY A 164 -11.76 1.06 1.11
N THR A 165 -11.33 0.70 2.33
CA THR A 165 -9.91 0.53 2.64
C THR A 165 -9.33 -0.75 2.04
N LEU A 166 -8.14 -0.66 1.47
CA LEU A 166 -7.35 -1.82 1.03
C LEU A 166 -6.74 -2.52 2.25
N LEU A 167 -6.93 -3.83 2.34
CA LEU A 167 -6.26 -4.70 3.30
C LEU A 167 -5.25 -5.60 2.57
N MET A 168 -4.10 -5.83 3.20
CA MET A 168 -3.11 -6.80 2.73
C MET A 168 -2.59 -7.63 3.90
N SER A 169 -2.53 -8.96 3.72
CA SER A 169 -1.84 -9.83 4.66
C SER A 169 -0.32 -9.77 4.42
N PHE A 170 0.46 -9.61 5.50
CA PHE A 170 1.92 -9.52 5.43
C PHE A 170 2.64 -10.52 6.34
N LYS A 171 1.88 -11.41 6.97
CA LYS A 171 2.35 -12.59 7.70
C LYS A 171 1.60 -13.82 7.19
N LEU A 172 2.17 -15.02 7.33
CA LEU A 172 1.60 -16.31 6.91
C LEU A 172 1.34 -16.38 5.40
N THR A 173 0.29 -15.75 4.91
CA THR A 173 -0.04 -15.66 3.47
C THR A 173 0.30 -14.26 2.97
N ILE A 174 1.56 -14.03 2.61
CA ILE A 174 2.05 -12.71 2.22
C ILE A 174 1.43 -12.26 0.88
N GLY A 175 0.98 -11.00 0.82
CA GLY A 175 0.50 -10.36 -0.40
C GLY A 175 -0.96 -10.66 -0.77
N ARG A 176 -1.74 -11.34 0.10
CA ARG A 176 -3.19 -11.46 -0.16
C ARG A 176 -3.85 -10.11 0.09
N THR A 177 -4.57 -9.60 -0.91
CA THR A 177 -5.28 -8.32 -0.84
C THR A 177 -6.78 -8.48 -0.95
N CYS A 178 -7.52 -7.62 -0.26
CA CYS A 178 -8.96 -7.43 -0.45
C CYS A 178 -9.34 -5.99 -0.09
N VAL A 179 -10.52 -5.54 -0.53
CA VAL A 179 -11.07 -4.23 -0.13
C VAL A 179 -12.13 -4.44 0.93
N LEU A 180 -12.13 -3.65 2.00
CA LEU A 180 -13.22 -3.63 2.96
C LEU A 180 -14.51 -3.09 2.32
N GLY A 181 -15.58 -3.86 2.36
CA GLY A 181 -16.94 -3.42 2.00
C GLY A 181 -17.76 -2.94 3.21
N ILE A 182 -17.23 -3.14 4.39
CA ILE A 182 -17.85 -2.79 5.68
C ILE A 182 -16.83 -2.11 6.58
N GLU A 183 -17.29 -1.39 7.57
CA GLU A 183 -16.42 -0.88 8.63
C GLU A 183 -16.01 -2.03 9.57
N ALA A 184 -14.70 -2.15 9.88
CA ALA A 184 -14.16 -3.29 10.59
C ALA A 184 -12.87 -2.95 11.35
N VAL A 185 -12.42 -3.85 12.20
CA VAL A 185 -11.03 -3.94 12.68
C VAL A 185 -10.41 -5.23 12.14
N HIS A 186 -9.09 -5.37 12.23
CA HIS A 186 -8.40 -6.57 11.71
C HIS A 186 -7.27 -7.03 12.62
N ASN A 187 -6.78 -8.25 12.39
CA ASN A 187 -5.71 -8.85 13.18
C ASN A 187 -4.34 -8.24 12.85
N GLU A 188 -3.31 -8.60 13.65
CA GLU A 188 -1.93 -8.12 13.54
C GLU A 188 -1.14 -8.70 12.36
N ALA A 189 -1.71 -9.62 11.59
CA ALA A 189 -1.09 -10.17 10.39
C ALA A 189 -1.55 -9.45 9.11
N ILE A 190 -2.44 -8.47 9.27
CA ILE A 190 -3.01 -7.65 8.20
C ILE A 190 -2.60 -6.20 8.40
N VAL A 191 -2.28 -5.51 7.31
CA VAL A 191 -2.11 -4.07 7.24
C VAL A 191 -3.23 -3.46 6.44
N SER A 192 -3.83 -2.38 6.94
CA SER A 192 -4.69 -1.50 6.17
C SER A 192 -3.84 -0.44 5.47
N ILE A 193 -4.12 -0.21 4.20
CA ILE A 193 -3.38 0.70 3.31
C ILE A 193 -4.37 1.74 2.79
N GLN A 194 -4.19 2.98 3.21
CA GLN A 194 -5.06 4.10 2.83
C GLN A 194 -4.22 5.19 2.19
N PRO A 195 -4.29 5.41 0.86
CA PRO A 195 -3.66 6.58 0.25
C PRO A 195 -4.20 7.87 0.89
N TYR A 196 -3.34 8.86 1.08
CA TYR A 196 -3.74 10.13 1.71
C TYR A 196 -4.68 10.96 0.83
N GLN A 197 -4.65 10.74 -0.48
CA GLN A 197 -5.52 11.38 -1.45
C GLN A 197 -5.95 10.35 -2.50
N ASP A 198 -7.19 9.87 -2.46
CA ASP A 198 -7.66 8.80 -3.35
C ASP A 198 -9.19 8.85 -3.52
N GLN A 199 -9.70 9.99 -3.98
CA GLN A 199 -11.15 10.26 -4.06
C GLN A 199 -11.88 9.30 -5.00
N ASP A 200 -11.24 8.90 -6.09
CA ASP A 200 -11.79 8.00 -7.12
C ASP A 200 -11.30 6.55 -7.00
N HIS A 201 -10.56 6.25 -5.94
CA HIS A 201 -9.99 4.93 -5.66
C HIS A 201 -8.96 4.41 -6.68
N SER A 202 -8.42 5.28 -7.53
CA SER A 202 -7.43 4.89 -8.54
C SER A 202 -6.15 4.36 -7.89
N GLN A 203 -5.60 5.05 -6.89
CA GLN A 203 -4.39 4.64 -6.19
C GLN A 203 -4.63 3.35 -5.38
N ARG A 204 -5.76 3.22 -4.69
CA ARG A 204 -6.14 1.98 -4.00
C ARG A 204 -6.22 0.80 -4.96
N ASN A 205 -6.86 0.99 -6.12
CA ASN A 205 -7.02 -0.08 -7.12
C ASN A 205 -5.67 -0.47 -7.73
N TYR A 206 -4.78 0.51 -7.96
CA TYR A 206 -3.41 0.26 -8.39
C TYR A 206 -2.65 -0.55 -7.34
N LEU A 207 -2.66 -0.13 -6.08
CA LEU A 207 -2.02 -0.86 -4.99
C LEU A 207 -2.62 -2.25 -4.78
N GLN A 208 -3.94 -2.42 -4.86
CA GLN A 208 -4.58 -3.74 -4.76
C GLN A 208 -4.00 -4.74 -5.76
N LEU A 209 -3.78 -4.29 -6.98
CA LEU A 209 -3.28 -5.13 -8.06
C LEU A 209 -1.78 -5.43 -7.92
N PHE A 210 -0.98 -4.44 -7.51
CA PHE A 210 0.48 -4.54 -7.58
C PHE A 210 1.17 -4.87 -6.25
N MET A 211 0.57 -4.59 -5.10
CA MET A 211 1.17 -4.95 -3.81
C MET A 211 1.54 -6.43 -3.69
N PRO A 212 0.69 -7.42 -4.13
CA PRO A 212 1.08 -8.83 -4.13
C PRO A 212 2.37 -9.09 -4.89
N TYR A 213 2.56 -8.44 -6.05
CA TYR A 213 3.78 -8.56 -6.85
C TYR A 213 4.96 -7.88 -6.15
N LEU A 214 4.81 -6.64 -5.72
CA LEU A 214 5.90 -5.86 -5.11
C LEU A 214 6.45 -6.50 -3.82
N VAL A 215 5.59 -7.14 -3.01
CA VAL A 215 6.03 -7.79 -1.77
C VAL A 215 6.57 -9.22 -1.95
N THR A 216 6.34 -9.86 -3.10
CA THR A 216 6.74 -11.26 -3.32
C THR A 216 7.76 -11.47 -4.43
N PHE A 217 7.78 -10.59 -5.42
CA PHE A 217 8.59 -10.73 -6.63
C PHE A 217 9.53 -9.55 -6.90
N GLY A 218 9.46 -8.50 -6.07
CA GLY A 218 10.41 -7.39 -6.21
C GLY A 218 11.84 -7.95 -6.13
N ASP A 219 12.64 -7.68 -7.19
CA ASP A 219 14.08 -7.99 -7.25
C ASP A 219 14.91 -7.14 -6.26
N SER A 220 14.32 -6.73 -5.16
CA SER A 220 15.07 -6.16 -4.05
C SER A 220 16.02 -7.25 -3.57
N LYS A 221 17.27 -7.15 -4.02
CA LYS A 221 18.33 -8.16 -3.85
C LYS A 221 18.51 -8.63 -2.41
N ASP A 222 17.95 -7.92 -1.42
CA ASP A 222 18.11 -8.25 0.00
C ASP A 222 16.86 -8.01 0.87
N ALA A 223 15.79 -7.35 0.41
CA ALA A 223 14.78 -6.81 1.31
C ALA A 223 13.71 -7.81 1.74
N ILE A 224 13.46 -8.91 1.00
CA ILE A 224 12.33 -9.80 1.31
C ILE A 224 12.68 -11.29 1.32
N LYS A 225 13.81 -11.71 0.76
CA LYS A 225 14.27 -13.10 0.88
C LYS A 225 14.77 -13.39 2.30
N GLY A 226 13.84 -13.80 3.19
CA GLY A 226 14.13 -14.25 4.55
C GLY A 226 13.87 -13.23 5.66
N ALA A 227 13.56 -11.96 5.37
CA ALA A 227 13.17 -10.99 6.38
C ALA A 227 11.66 -11.06 6.64
N THR A 228 11.26 -11.14 7.89
CA THR A 228 9.85 -11.02 8.30
C THR A 228 9.35 -9.63 7.94
N LEU A 229 8.33 -9.54 7.07
CA LEU A 229 7.67 -8.28 6.80
C LEU A 229 7.11 -7.70 8.11
N ASN A 230 7.41 -6.45 8.35
CA ASN A 230 6.93 -5.70 9.49
C ASN A 230 6.48 -4.30 9.04
N LYS A 231 6.03 -3.47 9.98
CA LYS A 231 5.55 -2.14 9.64
C LYS A 231 6.63 -1.25 9.01
N ASP A 232 7.86 -1.34 9.50
CA ASP A 232 8.96 -0.49 9.03
C ASP A 232 9.39 -0.89 7.61
N SER A 233 9.51 -2.21 7.33
CA SER A 233 9.79 -2.70 5.99
C SER A 233 8.67 -2.36 4.98
N LEU A 234 7.40 -2.42 5.40
CA LEU A 234 6.29 -1.97 4.56
C LEU A 234 6.31 -0.47 4.32
N THR A 235 6.64 0.32 5.37
CA THR A 235 6.71 1.78 5.25
C THR A 235 7.81 2.22 4.28
N SER A 236 8.94 1.52 4.27
CA SER A 236 10.10 1.79 3.40
C SER A 236 10.04 1.13 2.03
N LEU A 237 9.04 0.29 1.75
CA LEU A 237 8.89 -0.38 0.45
C LEU A 237 8.81 0.64 -0.68
N LEU A 238 9.67 0.49 -1.69
CA LEU A 238 9.63 1.31 -2.91
C LEU A 238 8.46 0.90 -3.79
N VAL A 239 7.69 1.88 -4.21
CA VAL A 239 6.55 1.71 -5.11
C VAL A 239 6.68 2.69 -6.28
N PRO A 240 6.62 2.21 -7.53
CA PRO A 240 6.59 3.09 -8.69
C PRO A 240 5.19 3.71 -8.81
N ILE A 241 5.12 5.02 -8.95
CA ILE A 241 3.87 5.78 -9.01
C ILE A 241 3.70 6.37 -10.41
N PRO A 242 2.79 5.82 -11.22
CA PRO A 242 2.40 6.41 -12.51
C PRO A 242 1.60 7.71 -12.35
N PRO A 243 1.47 8.52 -13.41
CA PRO A 243 0.42 9.49 -13.54
C PRO A 243 -0.96 8.91 -13.23
N LEU A 244 -1.84 9.69 -12.57
CA LEU A 244 -3.12 9.17 -12.07
C LEU A 244 -4.01 8.58 -13.18
N ALA A 245 -4.02 9.21 -14.36
CA ALA A 245 -4.76 8.70 -15.53
C ALA A 245 -4.16 7.37 -16.03
N GLU A 246 -2.84 7.25 -16.01
CA GLU A 246 -2.16 6.02 -16.39
C GLU A 246 -2.39 4.88 -15.39
N GLN A 247 -2.45 5.16 -14.07
CA GLN A 247 -2.85 4.16 -13.07
C GLN A 247 -4.18 3.49 -13.44
N ARG A 248 -5.17 4.26 -13.89
CA ARG A 248 -6.48 3.74 -14.33
C ARG A 248 -6.36 2.85 -15.56
N ARG A 249 -5.60 3.30 -16.58
CA ARG A 249 -5.36 2.50 -17.81
C ARG A 249 -4.63 1.18 -17.48
N ILE A 250 -3.62 1.24 -16.64
CA ILE A 250 -2.86 0.06 -16.20
C ILE A 250 -3.77 -0.93 -15.49
N VAL A 251 -4.57 -0.48 -14.50
CA VAL A 251 -5.50 -1.36 -13.76
C VAL A 251 -6.53 -1.99 -14.70
N GLN A 252 -7.13 -1.21 -15.59
CA GLN A 252 -8.13 -1.69 -16.53
C GLN A 252 -7.56 -2.76 -17.47
N ASN A 253 -6.41 -2.49 -18.08
CA ASN A 253 -5.78 -3.41 -19.02
C ASN A 253 -5.26 -4.67 -18.33
N SER A 254 -4.61 -4.52 -17.17
CA SER A 254 -4.15 -5.68 -16.40
C SER A 254 -5.30 -6.62 -16.02
N ARG A 255 -6.41 -6.07 -15.51
CA ARG A 255 -7.60 -6.87 -15.17
C ARG A 255 -8.20 -7.58 -16.39
N LYS A 256 -8.27 -6.89 -17.54
CA LYS A 256 -8.74 -7.45 -18.79
C LYS A 256 -7.87 -8.64 -19.23
N PHE A 257 -6.56 -8.48 -19.25
CA PHE A 257 -5.64 -9.55 -19.64
C PHE A 257 -5.64 -10.71 -18.64
N ILE A 258 -5.63 -10.43 -17.34
CA ILE A 258 -5.71 -11.47 -16.31
C ILE A 258 -7.00 -12.27 -16.43
N ALA A 259 -8.15 -11.64 -16.67
CA ALA A 259 -9.41 -12.34 -16.86
C ALA A 259 -9.44 -13.25 -18.11
N GLN A 260 -8.67 -12.94 -19.15
CA GLN A 260 -8.56 -13.78 -20.36
C GLN A 260 -7.73 -15.04 -20.12
N ILE A 261 -6.73 -15.01 -19.23
CA ILE A 261 -5.85 -16.15 -18.97
C ILE A 261 -6.34 -17.07 -17.84
N THR A 262 -7.37 -16.65 -17.10
CA THR A 262 -7.96 -17.41 -16.00
C THR A 262 -9.28 -18.09 -16.38
N ARG A 263 -9.73 -17.94 -17.62
CA ARG A 263 -10.81 -18.69 -18.27
C ARG A 263 -10.28 -19.99 -18.84
#